data_69fbe2e431a4e9d177b0bb098e46526a
#
_entry.id   69fbe2e431a4e9d177b0bb098e46526a
#
_cell.length_a   1.000
_cell.length_b   1.000
_cell.length_c   1.000
_cell.angle_alpha   90.00
_cell.angle_beta   90.00
_cell.angle_gamma   90.00
#
_symmetry.space_group_name_H-M   'P 1'
#
loop_
_entity.id
_entity.type
_entity.pdbx_description
1 polymer ?
#
loop_
_entity_poly.entity_id
_entity_poly.type
_entity_poly.pdbx_seq_one_letter_code
_entity_poly.pdbx_strand_id
1 'polypeptide(L)'
;LKRKWRLNHSSLYLDYLAGNQNYECTPWGNPTRNVFGWQKPCYLLSDEGYAKTFTELLEDTPWEKYGTASNPKCAQCMAHCGYEATAVEDTLRHPWKALITTLKGPKTTGSMVAEPTPKWETSDAETAKKLADIRVSVIND
;
A
#
# COMPACT_ATOMS: atom_id res chain seq x y z
N LEU A 1 -7.33 -34.49 -7.55
CA LEU A 1 -5.89 -34.13 -7.53
C LEU A 1 -5.73 -32.75 -6.98
N LYS A 2 -5.38 -32.57 -5.68
CA LYS A 2 -5.01 -31.28 -5.09
C LYS A 2 -3.68 -30.85 -5.73
N ARG A 3 -3.71 -29.94 -6.69
CA ARG A 3 -2.50 -29.30 -7.23
C ARG A 3 -1.84 -28.52 -6.10
N LYS A 4 -0.65 -28.91 -5.69
CA LYS A 4 0.19 -28.12 -4.78
C LYS A 4 0.86 -26.99 -5.61
N TRP A 5 0.28 -25.82 -5.59
CA TRP A 5 0.91 -24.63 -6.15
C TRP A 5 2.11 -24.26 -5.29
N ARG A 6 3.25 -23.99 -5.91
CA ARG A 6 4.41 -23.38 -5.27
C ARG A 6 4.40 -21.90 -5.66
N LEU A 7 4.12 -21.05 -4.69
CA LEU A 7 4.16 -19.60 -4.87
C LEU A 7 5.48 -19.07 -4.31
N ASN A 8 6.03 -18.06 -4.96
CA ASN A 8 7.33 -17.47 -4.61
C ASN A 8 7.20 -16.27 -3.67
N HIS A 9 6.04 -16.12 -3.06
CA HIS A 9 5.75 -15.04 -2.12
C HIS A 9 5.79 -15.54 -0.67
N SER A 10 6.01 -14.60 0.27
CA SER A 10 5.94 -14.90 1.69
C SER A 10 4.52 -15.35 2.09
N SER A 11 4.42 -16.18 3.12
CA SER A 11 3.13 -16.68 3.61
C SER A 11 2.22 -15.55 4.10
N LEU A 12 2.80 -14.51 4.70
CA LEU A 12 2.04 -13.35 5.18
C LEU A 12 1.56 -12.45 4.04
N TYR A 13 2.31 -12.36 2.93
CA TYR A 13 1.80 -11.67 1.74
C TYR A 13 0.63 -12.43 1.10
N LEU A 14 0.70 -13.75 1.04
CA LEU A 14 -0.44 -14.56 0.56
C LEU A 14 -1.65 -14.44 1.48
N ASP A 15 -1.43 -14.31 2.78
CA ASP A 15 -2.47 -14.09 3.78
C ASP A 15 -3.09 -12.67 3.65
N TYR A 16 -2.28 -11.67 3.28
CA TYR A 16 -2.74 -10.33 2.91
C TYR A 16 -3.62 -10.38 1.64
N LEU A 17 -3.20 -11.06 0.58
CA LEU A 17 -4.00 -11.24 -0.63
C LEU A 17 -5.32 -11.98 -0.39
N ALA A 18 -5.37 -12.82 0.63
CA ALA A 18 -6.60 -13.49 1.07
C ALA A 18 -7.49 -12.59 1.96
N GLY A 19 -7.09 -11.33 2.22
CA GLY A 19 -7.86 -10.36 2.99
C GLY A 19 -7.76 -10.52 4.52
N ASN A 20 -6.77 -11.26 5.03
CA ASN A 20 -6.63 -11.51 6.46
C ASN A 20 -5.67 -10.53 7.17
N GLN A 21 -4.93 -9.73 6.40
CA GLN A 21 -3.97 -8.75 6.88
C GLN A 21 -4.29 -7.40 6.27
N ASN A 22 -3.93 -6.34 6.98
CA ASN A 22 -3.98 -4.98 6.46
C ASN A 22 -2.55 -4.42 6.46
N TYR A 23 -2.01 -4.20 5.27
CA TYR A 23 -0.65 -3.71 5.09
C TYR A 23 -0.63 -2.36 4.38
N GLU A 24 0.31 -1.52 4.76
CA GLU A 24 0.63 -0.32 4.01
C GLU A 24 1.67 -0.62 2.93
N CYS A 25 1.54 0.08 1.80
CA CYS A 25 2.51 -0.02 0.72
C CYS A 25 3.84 0.63 1.12
N THR A 26 4.95 -0.06 0.86
CA THR A 26 6.32 0.44 1.03
C THR A 26 7.03 0.47 -0.32
N PRO A 27 6.74 1.43 -1.21
CA PRO A 27 7.26 1.44 -2.59
C PRO A 27 8.79 1.50 -2.67
N TRP A 28 9.45 2.09 -1.67
CA TRP A 28 10.91 2.11 -1.51
C TRP A 28 11.53 0.73 -1.23
N GLY A 29 10.74 -0.25 -0.83
CA GLY A 29 11.21 -1.62 -0.54
C GLY A 29 11.56 -2.42 -1.79
N ASN A 30 11.11 -1.99 -2.96
CA ASN A 30 11.41 -2.63 -4.24
C ASN A 30 11.62 -1.59 -5.35
N PRO A 31 12.72 -0.83 -5.32
CA PRO A 31 13.02 0.20 -6.29
C PRO A 31 13.24 -0.43 -7.67
N THR A 32 12.64 0.15 -8.70
CA THR A 32 12.73 -0.33 -10.07
C THR A 32 13.40 0.69 -10.97
N ARG A 33 14.22 0.21 -11.92
CA ARG A 33 14.91 1.03 -12.91
C ARG A 33 14.63 0.53 -14.32
N ASN A 34 14.40 1.46 -15.24
CA ASN A 34 14.30 1.18 -16.66
C ASN A 34 15.36 2.00 -17.46
N VAL A 35 15.23 2.05 -18.78
CA VAL A 35 16.16 2.79 -19.67
C VAL A 35 16.15 4.30 -19.43
N PHE A 36 15.10 4.86 -18.86
CA PHE A 36 14.95 6.29 -18.57
C PHE A 36 15.48 6.70 -17.21
N GLY A 37 15.62 5.74 -16.28
CA GLY A 37 16.08 5.99 -14.91
C GLY A 37 15.33 5.18 -13.86
N TRP A 38 15.45 5.62 -12.60
CA TRP A 38 14.73 5.05 -11.47
C TRP A 38 13.29 5.57 -11.46
N GLN A 39 12.32 4.66 -11.43
CA GLN A 39 10.91 5.00 -11.46
C GLN A 39 10.44 5.54 -10.11
N LYS A 40 9.76 6.69 -10.11
CA LYS A 40 9.23 7.36 -8.90
C LYS A 40 7.71 7.30 -8.88
N PRO A 41 7.11 6.95 -7.75
CA PRO A 41 7.65 6.25 -6.58
C PRO A 41 7.78 4.74 -6.84
N CYS A 42 7.13 4.24 -7.89
CA CYS A 42 7.09 2.84 -8.30
C CYS A 42 6.80 2.73 -9.79
N TYR A 43 6.92 1.52 -10.33
CA TYR A 43 6.72 1.28 -11.77
C TYR A 43 5.26 1.41 -12.24
N LEU A 44 4.29 1.42 -11.32
CA LEU A 44 2.86 1.58 -11.66
C LEU A 44 2.45 3.05 -11.80
N LEU A 45 3.21 3.98 -11.22
CA LEU A 45 2.99 5.42 -11.30
C LEU A 45 4.05 6.06 -12.21
N SER A 46 4.19 5.56 -13.44
CA SER A 46 5.23 5.99 -14.40
C SER A 46 5.10 7.45 -14.84
N ASP A 47 3.94 8.07 -14.67
CA ASP A 47 3.66 9.47 -14.93
C ASP A 47 4.26 10.45 -13.89
N GLU A 48 4.69 9.95 -12.74
CA GLU A 48 5.35 10.75 -11.69
C GLU A 48 6.84 11.06 -12.01
N GLY A 49 7.40 10.41 -13.03
CA GLY A 49 8.74 10.68 -13.56
C GLY A 49 9.83 9.71 -13.10
N TYR A 50 11.07 10.12 -13.31
CA TYR A 50 12.25 9.28 -13.10
C TYR A 50 13.31 10.06 -12.32
N ALA A 51 14.03 9.35 -11.44
CA ALA A 51 15.26 9.85 -10.85
C ALA A 51 16.48 9.35 -11.64
N LYS A 52 17.51 10.16 -11.79
CA LYS A 52 18.74 9.80 -12.51
C LYS A 52 19.62 8.87 -11.68
N THR A 53 19.67 9.12 -10.37
CA THR A 53 20.47 8.36 -9.42
C THR A 53 19.60 7.69 -8.39
N PHE A 54 20.14 6.67 -7.72
CA PHE A 54 19.44 6.01 -6.62
C PHE A 54 19.30 6.92 -5.39
N THR A 55 20.31 7.77 -5.15
CA THR A 55 20.25 8.78 -4.08
C THR A 55 19.11 9.76 -4.31
N GLU A 56 18.98 10.29 -5.53
CA GLU A 56 17.86 11.17 -5.92
C GLU A 56 16.50 10.47 -5.74
N LEU A 57 16.39 9.18 -6.08
CA LEU A 57 15.17 8.42 -5.83
C LEU A 57 14.80 8.41 -4.35
N LEU A 58 15.77 8.19 -3.46
CA LEU A 58 15.52 8.05 -2.02
C LEU A 58 15.24 9.40 -1.36
N GLU A 59 16.00 10.44 -1.72
CA GLU A 59 15.99 11.73 -1.02
C GLU A 59 14.93 12.70 -1.59
N ASP A 60 14.71 12.69 -2.92
CA ASP A 60 13.83 13.66 -3.58
C ASP A 60 12.41 13.13 -3.81
N THR A 61 12.14 11.87 -3.46
CA THR A 61 10.79 11.32 -3.58
C THR A 61 10.01 11.57 -2.28
N PRO A 62 8.87 12.29 -2.34
CA PRO A 62 8.04 12.54 -1.16
C PRO A 62 7.23 11.29 -0.81
N TRP A 63 7.88 10.29 -0.22
CA TRP A 63 7.34 8.95 0.04
C TRP A 63 6.02 8.97 0.82
N GLU A 64 5.83 9.93 1.72
CA GLU A 64 4.63 10.10 2.54
C GLU A 64 3.36 10.40 1.74
N LYS A 65 3.51 10.83 0.48
CA LYS A 65 2.39 11.12 -0.44
C LYS A 65 1.88 9.88 -1.18
N TYR A 66 2.56 8.74 -1.01
CA TYR A 66 2.24 7.52 -1.73
C TYR A 66 1.79 6.40 -0.80
N GLY A 67 1.11 5.43 -1.37
CA GLY A 67 0.48 4.32 -0.66
C GLY A 67 -1.04 4.42 -0.66
N THR A 68 -1.71 3.31 -0.32
CA THR A 68 -3.18 3.18 -0.37
C THR A 68 -3.91 4.18 0.51
N ALA A 69 -3.31 4.56 1.65
CA ALA A 69 -3.90 5.52 2.58
C ALA A 69 -3.63 6.99 2.22
N SER A 70 -2.68 7.28 1.30
CA SER A 70 -2.18 8.63 1.05
C SER A 70 -2.45 9.13 -0.38
N ASN A 71 -2.63 8.22 -1.34
CA ASN A 71 -2.78 8.61 -2.75
C ASN A 71 -3.93 7.87 -3.42
N PRO A 72 -4.91 8.59 -4.01
CA PRO A 72 -6.05 7.96 -4.69
C PRO A 72 -5.66 7.01 -5.82
N LYS A 73 -4.56 7.27 -6.54
CA LYS A 73 -4.04 6.38 -7.58
C LYS A 73 -3.57 5.03 -7.02
N CYS A 74 -3.27 4.99 -5.72
CA CYS A 74 -2.83 3.78 -5.02
C CYS A 74 -3.98 3.00 -4.35
N ALA A 75 -5.19 3.56 -4.28
CA ALA A 75 -6.30 3.10 -3.43
C ALA A 75 -6.67 1.61 -3.62
N GLN A 76 -6.58 1.09 -4.84
CA GLN A 76 -6.89 -0.31 -5.14
C GLN A 76 -5.65 -1.14 -5.49
N CYS A 77 -4.47 -0.63 -5.17
CA CYS A 77 -3.23 -1.33 -5.47
C CYS A 77 -2.97 -2.44 -4.46
N MET A 78 -2.74 -3.65 -4.96
CA MET A 78 -2.30 -4.82 -4.18
C MET A 78 -0.99 -5.40 -4.76
N ALA A 79 -0.20 -4.58 -5.44
CA ALA A 79 1.00 -5.04 -6.12
C ALA A 79 2.09 -5.50 -5.14
N HIS A 80 2.69 -6.65 -5.42
CA HIS A 80 3.71 -7.27 -4.56
C HIS A 80 4.91 -6.34 -4.29
N CYS A 81 5.24 -5.44 -5.23
CA CYS A 81 6.36 -4.52 -5.10
C CYS A 81 6.33 -3.63 -3.85
N GLY A 82 5.13 -3.30 -3.35
CA GLY A 82 5.00 -2.50 -2.15
C GLY A 82 4.63 -3.32 -0.91
N TYR A 83 3.85 -4.36 -1.06
CA TYR A 83 3.29 -5.11 0.07
C TYR A 83 4.11 -6.32 0.49
N GLU A 84 4.90 -6.91 -0.42
CA GLU A 84 5.79 -8.01 -0.06
C GLU A 84 6.87 -7.56 0.93
N ALA A 85 7.42 -6.34 0.75
CA ALA A 85 8.40 -5.79 1.68
C ALA A 85 7.82 -5.63 3.09
N THR A 86 6.59 -5.11 3.21
CA THR A 86 5.88 -5.01 4.49
C THR A 86 5.60 -6.39 5.10
N ALA A 87 5.20 -7.35 4.28
CA ALA A 87 4.96 -8.73 4.74
C ALA A 87 6.24 -9.41 5.22
N VAL A 88 7.39 -9.15 4.59
CA VAL A 88 8.71 -9.62 5.04
C VAL A 88 9.08 -8.97 6.38
N GLU A 89 8.86 -7.67 6.52
CA GLU A 89 9.09 -6.98 7.80
C GLU A 89 8.20 -7.56 8.92
N ASP A 90 6.90 -7.79 8.65
CA ASP A 90 6.00 -8.43 9.60
C ASP A 90 6.44 -9.86 9.95
N THR A 91 6.98 -10.60 8.98
CA THR A 91 7.57 -11.92 9.22
C THR A 91 8.73 -11.87 10.23
N LEU A 92 9.61 -10.86 10.10
CA LEU A 92 10.74 -10.68 11.01
C LEU A 92 10.30 -10.24 12.41
N ARG A 93 9.28 -9.38 12.48
CA ARG A 93 8.72 -8.92 13.77
C ARG A 93 7.88 -9.99 14.48
N HIS A 94 7.19 -10.84 13.72
CA HIS A 94 6.26 -11.85 14.22
C HIS A 94 6.53 -13.25 13.63
N PRO A 95 7.70 -13.88 13.91
CA PRO A 95 8.11 -15.12 13.26
C PRO A 95 7.14 -16.28 13.53
N TRP A 96 6.52 -16.34 14.70
CA TRP A 96 5.53 -17.37 15.02
C TRP A 96 4.25 -17.24 14.21
N LYS A 97 3.79 -16.01 13.93
CA LYS A 97 2.66 -15.74 13.04
C LYS A 97 2.95 -16.25 11.64
N ALA A 98 4.13 -15.92 11.11
CA ALA A 98 4.57 -16.37 9.79
C ALA A 98 4.68 -17.91 9.72
N LEU A 99 5.23 -18.55 10.75
CA LEU A 99 5.32 -20.01 10.82
C LEU A 99 3.95 -20.68 10.82
N ILE A 100 3.02 -20.21 11.64
CA ILE A 100 1.65 -20.73 11.71
C ILE A 100 0.95 -20.56 10.35
N THR A 101 1.05 -19.40 9.72
CA THR A 101 0.46 -19.13 8.41
C THR A 101 1.10 -20.01 7.32
N THR A 102 2.41 -20.25 7.40
CA THR A 102 3.11 -21.16 6.47
C THR A 102 2.62 -22.60 6.60
N LEU A 103 2.40 -23.08 7.82
CA LEU A 103 1.98 -24.46 8.07
C LEU A 103 0.49 -24.69 7.75
N LYS A 104 -0.37 -23.74 8.09
CA LYS A 104 -1.82 -23.85 7.91
C LYS A 104 -2.30 -23.36 6.54
N GLY A 105 -1.53 -22.51 5.87
CA GLY A 105 -1.93 -21.74 4.71
C GLY A 105 -2.76 -20.49 5.09
N PRO A 106 -2.97 -19.56 4.14
CA PRO A 106 -3.82 -18.39 4.36
C PRO A 106 -5.27 -18.84 4.58
N LYS A 107 -5.97 -18.13 5.46
CA LYS A 107 -7.40 -18.36 5.70
C LYS A 107 -8.20 -17.80 4.52
N THR A 108 -8.96 -18.66 3.84
CA THR A 108 -9.73 -18.31 2.63
C THR A 108 -11.23 -18.20 2.88
N THR A 109 -11.67 -18.33 4.14
CA THR A 109 -13.07 -18.28 4.55
C THR A 109 -13.25 -17.30 5.69
N GLY A 110 -14.34 -16.56 5.68
CA GLY A 110 -14.69 -15.58 6.71
C GLY A 110 -14.71 -14.14 6.17
N SER A 111 -14.93 -13.19 7.06
CA SER A 111 -14.89 -11.77 6.71
C SER A 111 -13.47 -11.30 6.47
N MET A 112 -13.28 -10.49 5.44
CA MET A 112 -12.01 -9.79 5.21
C MET A 112 -11.76 -8.76 6.31
N VAL A 113 -10.50 -8.48 6.58
CA VAL A 113 -10.11 -7.36 7.44
C VAL A 113 -10.59 -6.06 6.80
N ALA A 114 -11.21 -5.18 7.60
CA ALA A 114 -11.65 -3.89 7.10
C ALA A 114 -10.44 -3.04 6.68
N GLU A 115 -10.53 -2.44 5.51
CA GLU A 115 -9.53 -1.48 5.06
C GLU A 115 -9.61 -0.20 5.90
N PRO A 116 -8.47 0.44 6.21
CA PRO A 116 -8.48 1.72 6.89
C PRO A 116 -9.08 2.80 5.95
N THR A 117 -9.83 3.73 6.52
CA THR A 117 -10.33 4.88 5.77
C THR A 117 -9.15 5.67 5.19
N PRO A 118 -9.09 5.90 3.88
CA PRO A 118 -8.01 6.65 3.26
C PRO A 118 -7.91 8.08 3.80
N LYS A 119 -6.69 8.56 4.03
CA LYS A 119 -6.45 9.92 4.55
C LYS A 119 -7.00 11.01 3.62
N TRP A 120 -7.00 10.77 2.32
CA TRP A 120 -7.54 11.70 1.32
C TRP A 120 -9.09 11.79 1.37
N GLU A 121 -9.81 10.72 1.72
CA GLU A 121 -11.27 10.78 1.91
C GLU A 121 -11.65 11.62 3.13
N THR A 122 -10.89 11.50 4.23
CA THR A 122 -11.13 12.32 5.43
C THR A 122 -10.81 13.78 5.19
N SER A 123 -9.77 14.08 4.42
CA SER A 123 -9.42 15.45 4.04
C SER A 123 -10.50 16.12 3.20
N ASP A 124 -11.05 15.41 2.23
CA ASP A 124 -12.11 15.92 1.36
C ASP A 124 -13.41 16.14 2.13
N ALA A 125 -13.75 15.23 3.04
CA ALA A 125 -14.92 15.36 3.91
C ALA A 125 -14.78 16.55 4.89
N GLU A 126 -13.59 16.76 5.45
CA GLU A 126 -13.32 17.91 6.33
C GLU A 126 -13.35 19.25 5.56
N THR A 127 -12.80 19.26 4.36
CA THR A 127 -12.83 20.41 3.47
C THR A 127 -14.26 20.73 3.03
N ALA A 128 -15.05 19.73 2.66
CA ALA A 128 -16.46 19.88 2.31
C ALA A 128 -17.29 20.43 3.48
N LYS A 129 -17.02 19.97 4.71
CA LYS A 129 -17.67 20.46 5.93
C LYS A 129 -17.31 21.91 6.19
N LYS A 130 -16.03 22.31 6.10
CA LYS A 130 -15.59 23.72 6.24
C LYS A 130 -16.25 24.64 5.21
N LEU A 131 -16.39 24.20 3.95
CA LEU A 131 -17.05 24.97 2.92
C LEU A 131 -18.57 25.11 3.17
N ALA A 132 -19.22 24.09 3.71
CA ALA A 132 -20.63 24.13 4.09
C ALA A 132 -20.84 25.11 5.27
N ASP A 133 -19.99 25.10 6.28
CA ASP A 133 -20.05 26.00 7.43
C ASP A 133 -19.84 27.46 7.03
N ILE A 134 -18.93 27.75 6.10
CA ILE A 134 -18.71 29.10 5.53
C ILE A 134 -19.96 29.56 4.76
N ARG A 135 -20.58 28.69 3.96
CA ARG A 135 -21.83 29.03 3.23
C ARG A 135 -22.98 29.42 4.16
N VAL A 136 -23.12 28.71 5.27
CA VAL A 136 -24.16 29.00 6.26
C VAL A 136 -23.92 30.32 6.96
N SER A 137 -22.66 30.69 7.25
CA SER A 137 -22.33 31.97 7.88
C SER A 137 -22.58 33.20 6.98
N VAL A 138 -22.35 33.04 5.66
CA VAL A 138 -22.55 34.12 4.68
C VAL A 138 -24.04 34.38 4.35
N ILE A 139 -24.93 33.44 4.61
CA ILE A 139 -26.37 33.58 4.37
C ILE A 139 -27.09 34.21 5.57
N ASN A 140 -26.48 34.21 6.75
CA ASN A 140 -27.08 34.71 7.99
C ASN A 140 -26.62 36.15 8.38
N ASP A 141 -25.78 36.78 7.57
CA ASP A 141 -25.40 38.19 7.63
C ASP A 141 -26.13 39.00 6.50
#